data_d4c0a493363641f1311ffcceb690a096
#
_entry.id   d4c0a493363641f1311ffcceb690a096
#
_cell.length_a   1.000
_cell.length_b   1.000
_cell.length_c   1.000
_cell.angle_alpha   90.00
_cell.angle_beta   90.00
_cell.angle_gamma   90.00
#
_symmetry.space_group_name_H-M   'P 1'
#
loop_
_entity.id
_entity.type
_entity.pdbx_description
1 polymer ?
#
loop_
_entity_poly.entity_id
_entity_poly.type
_entity_poly.pdbx_seq_one_letter_code
_entity_poly.pdbx_strand_id
1 'polypeptide(L)'
;MGSKPLKEKLTALDKMRHRLGQGGSLARIASHRARGKLTTRERVNRLLDPGSFQELDFWGTPMATGTLTDYKKGPADGVAVGYGKVSDRPIYIWSQDATVFGGTMATMHARKITMVMEKAIQANVPIVGIIDSEGARIEDAIQYYRFYSPESMVYFQTMASGVIPQISLIMGPCVGEMAISASLADFVLMVKNTSYMHLAPPPEGKTSEELGSAVVHTEDTGCCDVLAEDDEDCLRKCRELLSYLPSNNKGKPPVVPTGDDPARREDELLEIVPFNMKKAFDMRRIISLIVDNGAFFEDRKSVV
;
A
#
# COMPACT_ATOMS: atom_id res chain seq x y z
N MET A 1 -37.35 27.74 10.07
CA MET A 1 -36.67 26.51 10.56
C MET A 1 -35.76 26.97 11.71
N GLY A 2 -36.10 26.63 12.97
CA GLY A 2 -35.28 26.96 14.14
C GLY A 2 -33.91 26.29 14.09
N SER A 3 -32.84 27.04 14.36
CA SER A 3 -31.49 26.47 14.42
C SER A 3 -31.40 25.51 15.61
N LYS A 4 -31.04 24.26 15.37
CA LYS A 4 -30.73 23.32 16.46
C LYS A 4 -29.63 23.90 17.36
N PRO A 5 -29.70 23.68 18.68
CA PRO A 5 -28.64 24.11 19.58
C PRO A 5 -27.27 23.61 19.13
N LEU A 6 -26.21 24.39 19.31
CA LEU A 6 -24.85 24.01 18.88
C LEU A 6 -24.42 22.62 19.39
N LYS A 7 -24.78 22.30 20.62
CA LYS A 7 -24.49 20.99 21.24
C LYS A 7 -25.10 19.82 20.46
N GLU A 8 -26.34 19.97 19.94
CA GLU A 8 -26.96 18.93 19.12
C GLU A 8 -26.27 18.78 17.76
N LYS A 9 -25.81 19.89 17.17
CA LYS A 9 -25.05 19.87 15.90
C LYS A 9 -23.71 19.17 16.08
N LEU A 10 -22.99 19.45 17.15
CA LEU A 10 -21.72 18.78 17.47
C LEU A 10 -21.92 17.28 17.69
N THR A 11 -22.94 16.88 18.48
CA THR A 11 -23.25 15.46 18.69
C THR A 11 -23.61 14.75 17.38
N ALA A 12 -24.35 15.41 16.49
CA ALA A 12 -24.68 14.85 15.18
C ALA A 12 -23.44 14.70 14.28
N LEU A 13 -22.53 15.67 14.33
CA LEU A 13 -21.24 15.63 13.60
C LEU A 13 -20.37 14.46 14.10
N ASP A 14 -20.26 14.27 15.42
CA ASP A 14 -19.46 13.19 16.00
C ASP A 14 -20.04 11.81 15.62
N LYS A 15 -21.36 11.65 15.65
CA LYS A 15 -22.03 10.43 15.18
C LYS A 15 -21.76 10.16 13.71
N MET A 16 -21.81 11.21 12.87
CA MET A 16 -21.51 11.09 11.45
C MET A 16 -20.05 10.74 11.23
N ARG A 17 -19.11 11.38 11.92
CA ARG A 17 -17.68 11.08 11.87
C ARG A 17 -17.40 9.63 12.24
N HIS A 18 -18.01 9.16 13.35
CA HIS A 18 -17.86 7.76 13.76
C HIS A 18 -18.38 6.79 12.71
N ARG A 19 -19.57 7.03 12.15
CA ARG A 19 -20.16 6.19 11.11
C ARG A 19 -19.31 6.14 9.84
N LEU A 20 -18.82 7.29 9.37
CA LEU A 20 -17.97 7.38 8.18
C LEU A 20 -16.61 6.70 8.41
N GLY A 21 -16.06 6.81 9.63
CA GLY A 21 -14.80 6.18 10.00
C GLY A 21 -14.86 4.65 10.09
N GLN A 22 -16.05 4.03 10.17
CA GLN A 22 -16.18 2.59 10.19
C GLN A 22 -15.97 1.91 8.82
N GLY A 23 -16.07 2.66 7.72
CA GLY A 23 -16.05 2.09 6.37
C GLY A 23 -17.41 1.59 5.92
N GLY A 24 -17.45 0.41 5.30
CA GLY A 24 -18.67 -0.20 4.75
C GLY A 24 -19.67 -0.67 5.81
N SER A 25 -20.66 -1.48 5.39
CA SER A 25 -21.62 -2.06 6.31
C SER A 25 -20.96 -3.09 7.24
N LEU A 26 -21.56 -3.30 8.44
CA LEU A 26 -21.07 -4.30 9.40
C LEU A 26 -20.95 -5.70 8.78
N ALA A 27 -21.89 -6.08 7.90
CA ALA A 27 -21.83 -7.36 7.19
C ALA A 27 -20.64 -7.46 6.25
N ARG A 28 -20.32 -6.39 5.51
CA ARG A 28 -19.14 -6.34 4.64
C ARG A 28 -17.84 -6.37 5.42
N ILE A 29 -17.76 -5.64 6.53
CA ILE A 29 -16.61 -5.67 7.43
C ILE A 29 -16.43 -7.06 8.02
N ALA A 30 -17.50 -7.73 8.48
CA ALA A 30 -17.43 -9.09 9.00
C ALA A 30 -16.95 -10.09 7.94
N SER A 31 -17.47 -10.01 6.71
CA SER A 31 -17.02 -10.83 5.58
C SER A 31 -15.54 -10.57 5.22
N HIS A 32 -15.11 -9.32 5.30
CA HIS A 32 -13.70 -8.94 5.05
C HIS A 32 -12.76 -9.56 6.08
N ARG A 33 -13.11 -9.45 7.37
CA ARG A 33 -12.35 -10.07 8.47
C ARG A 33 -12.36 -11.60 8.42
N ALA A 34 -13.47 -12.21 8.01
CA ALA A 34 -13.54 -13.68 7.85
C ALA A 34 -12.55 -14.23 6.81
N ARG A 35 -12.06 -13.37 5.90
CA ARG A 35 -10.99 -13.70 4.94
C ARG A 35 -9.58 -13.44 5.51
N GLY A 36 -9.45 -13.14 6.79
CA GLY A 36 -8.16 -12.84 7.43
C GLY A 36 -7.64 -11.44 7.18
N LYS A 37 -8.45 -10.52 6.61
CA LYS A 37 -8.02 -9.18 6.21
C LYS A 37 -8.32 -8.14 7.28
N LEU A 38 -7.41 -7.21 7.47
CA LEU A 38 -7.61 -6.02 8.28
C LEU A 38 -8.44 -4.98 7.53
N THR A 39 -9.26 -4.22 8.25
CA THR A 39 -9.94 -3.05 7.67
C THR A 39 -8.93 -1.96 7.30
N THR A 40 -9.31 -1.07 6.38
CA THR A 40 -8.49 0.08 5.98
C THR A 40 -7.97 0.88 7.17
N ARG A 41 -8.80 1.12 8.20
CA ARG A 41 -8.40 1.86 9.39
C ARG A 41 -7.41 1.09 10.25
N GLU A 42 -7.59 -0.21 10.37
CA GLU A 42 -6.64 -1.07 11.08
C GLU A 42 -5.29 -1.09 10.37
N ARG A 43 -5.27 -1.22 9.04
CA ARG A 43 -4.04 -1.17 8.23
C ARG A 43 -3.28 0.14 8.43
N VAL A 44 -3.97 1.29 8.30
CA VAL A 44 -3.36 2.61 8.49
C VAL A 44 -2.82 2.77 9.92
N ASN A 45 -3.60 2.41 10.94
CA ASN A 45 -3.19 2.55 12.34
C ASN A 45 -2.04 1.63 12.75
N ARG A 46 -1.86 0.49 12.06
CA ARG A 46 -0.75 -0.45 12.33
C ARG A 46 0.52 -0.10 11.57
N LEU A 47 0.37 0.49 10.39
CA LEU A 47 1.52 0.99 9.64
C LEU A 47 2.12 2.23 10.30
N LEU A 48 1.29 3.16 10.71
CA LEU A 48 1.72 4.44 11.28
C LEU A 48 1.97 4.35 12.80
N ASP A 49 2.78 5.24 13.30
CA ASP A 49 3.01 5.39 14.73
C ASP A 49 1.71 5.81 15.44
N PRO A 50 1.43 5.28 16.65
CA PRO A 50 0.18 5.52 17.34
C PRO A 50 -0.19 7.02 17.46
N GLY A 51 -1.41 7.37 17.01
CA GLY A 51 -1.93 8.74 17.09
C GLY A 51 -1.33 9.72 16.08
N SER A 52 -0.42 9.31 15.21
CA SER A 52 0.22 10.19 14.23
C SER A 52 -0.62 10.44 12.97
N PHE A 53 -1.62 9.61 12.69
CA PHE A 53 -2.42 9.72 11.47
C PHE A 53 -3.28 10.98 11.43
N GLN A 54 -3.08 11.79 10.42
CA GLN A 54 -3.91 12.94 10.08
C GLN A 54 -4.59 12.67 8.74
N GLU A 55 -5.88 12.36 8.81
CA GLU A 55 -6.67 12.08 7.62
C GLU A 55 -7.04 13.37 6.90
N LEU A 56 -6.85 13.37 5.59
CA LEU A 56 -7.24 14.45 4.69
C LEU A 56 -8.52 14.07 3.95
N ASP A 57 -9.32 15.08 3.62
CA ASP A 57 -10.56 14.95 2.84
C ASP A 57 -11.50 13.81 3.31
N PHE A 58 -11.60 13.68 4.64
CA PHE A 58 -12.42 12.66 5.31
C PHE A 58 -13.90 12.69 4.88
N TRP A 59 -14.43 13.90 4.60
CA TRP A 59 -15.83 14.13 4.23
C TRP A 59 -16.11 13.97 2.74
N GLY A 60 -15.09 13.67 1.94
CA GLY A 60 -15.24 13.45 0.52
C GLY A 60 -16.26 12.36 0.22
N THR A 61 -17.21 12.65 -0.66
CA THR A 61 -18.25 11.70 -1.11
C THR A 61 -18.19 11.54 -2.62
N PRO A 62 -18.73 10.44 -3.18
CA PRO A 62 -18.82 10.27 -4.62
C PRO A 62 -19.38 11.52 -5.32
N MET A 63 -18.75 11.91 -6.43
CA MET A 63 -19.16 13.09 -7.21
C MET A 63 -20.20 12.80 -8.27
N ALA A 64 -20.58 11.54 -8.46
CA ALA A 64 -21.51 11.16 -9.50
C ALA A 64 -22.84 11.92 -9.38
N THR A 65 -23.18 12.64 -10.43
CA THR A 65 -24.43 13.38 -10.58
C THR A 65 -25.12 12.88 -11.84
N GLY A 66 -26.21 12.14 -11.72
CA GLY A 66 -26.97 11.70 -12.88
C GLY A 66 -27.97 10.59 -12.55
N THR A 67 -28.93 10.43 -13.45
CA THR A 67 -30.13 9.57 -13.32
C THR A 67 -29.86 8.07 -13.22
N LEU A 68 -28.63 7.61 -13.40
CA LEU A 68 -28.24 6.21 -13.20
C LEU A 68 -27.75 5.94 -11.79
N THR A 69 -27.63 6.98 -10.96
CA THR A 69 -26.88 6.91 -9.71
C THR A 69 -27.57 7.66 -8.59
N ASP A 70 -28.74 7.20 -8.17
CA ASP A 70 -29.16 7.40 -6.77
C ASP A 70 -28.17 6.65 -5.86
N TYR A 71 -26.90 7.10 -5.94
CA TYR A 71 -25.78 6.44 -5.34
C TYR A 71 -25.92 6.42 -3.84
N LYS A 72 -25.86 5.24 -3.34
CA LYS A 72 -25.53 4.96 -1.95
C LYS A 72 -24.22 5.69 -1.67
N LYS A 73 -24.28 6.84 -1.02
CA LYS A 73 -23.10 7.63 -0.63
C LYS A 73 -22.18 6.75 0.22
N GLY A 74 -21.09 6.30 -0.36
CA GLY A 74 -20.09 5.50 0.34
C GLY A 74 -19.19 6.40 1.21
N PRO A 75 -18.83 5.96 2.43
CA PRO A 75 -17.92 6.71 3.29
C PRO A 75 -16.60 7.02 2.58
N ALA A 76 -16.19 8.27 2.61
CA ALA A 76 -14.91 8.75 2.07
C ALA A 76 -14.59 8.28 0.63
N ASP A 77 -15.62 7.92 -0.15
CA ASP A 77 -15.54 7.29 -1.47
C ASP A 77 -14.63 6.04 -1.54
N GLY A 78 -14.57 5.26 -0.44
CA GLY A 78 -13.84 4.00 -0.39
C GLY A 78 -12.31 4.13 -0.33
N VAL A 79 -11.78 5.29 0.07
CA VAL A 79 -10.35 5.46 0.30
C VAL A 79 -10.06 6.41 1.47
N ALA A 80 -9.19 5.99 2.38
CA ALA A 80 -8.61 6.83 3.40
C ALA A 80 -7.27 7.38 2.89
N VAL A 81 -7.07 8.69 3.00
CA VAL A 81 -5.84 9.35 2.57
C VAL A 81 -5.37 10.32 3.64
N GLY A 82 -4.06 10.52 3.76
CA GLY A 82 -3.52 11.42 4.75
C GLY A 82 -2.00 11.30 4.91
N TYR A 83 -1.52 11.70 6.07
CA TYR A 83 -0.13 11.59 6.44
C TYR A 83 0.01 11.17 7.90
N GLY A 84 1.18 10.66 8.24
CA GLY A 84 1.53 10.26 9.59
C GLY A 84 3.02 10.02 9.71
N LYS A 85 3.42 9.26 10.71
CA LYS A 85 4.81 8.92 10.94
C LYS A 85 5.02 7.41 10.97
N VAL A 86 6.19 6.98 10.53
CA VAL A 86 6.73 5.64 10.73
C VAL A 86 8.10 5.79 11.36
N SER A 87 8.25 5.31 12.61
CA SER A 87 9.48 5.51 13.41
C SER A 87 9.90 6.98 13.45
N ASP A 88 8.94 7.86 13.81
CA ASP A 88 9.06 9.33 13.85
C ASP A 88 9.34 10.02 12.51
N ARG A 89 9.47 9.30 11.42
CA ARG A 89 9.68 9.87 10.07
C ARG A 89 8.35 10.11 9.38
N PRO A 90 8.09 11.31 8.83
CA PRO A 90 6.85 11.62 8.14
C PRO A 90 6.73 10.84 6.82
N ILE A 91 5.52 10.35 6.55
CA ILE A 91 5.14 9.73 5.28
C ILE A 91 3.74 10.18 4.89
N TYR A 92 3.41 10.14 3.61
CA TYR A 92 2.03 10.18 3.14
C TYR A 92 1.52 8.76 2.87
N ILE A 93 0.21 8.59 3.00
CA ILE A 93 -0.45 7.30 2.83
C ILE A 93 -1.81 7.45 2.17
N TRP A 94 -2.16 6.48 1.34
CA TRP A 94 -3.53 6.23 0.92
C TRP A 94 -3.83 4.74 1.07
N SER A 95 -5.08 4.40 1.41
CA SER A 95 -5.51 3.03 1.65
C SER A 95 -6.93 2.83 1.15
N GLN A 96 -7.12 1.93 0.19
CA GLN A 96 -8.42 1.59 -0.36
C GLN A 96 -9.21 0.74 0.62
N ASP A 97 -10.53 0.94 0.63
CA ASP A 97 -11.48 0.25 1.49
C ASP A 97 -12.39 -0.66 0.66
N ALA A 98 -12.00 -1.93 0.54
CA ALA A 98 -12.80 -2.92 -0.17
C ALA A 98 -14.21 -3.13 0.41
N THR A 99 -14.46 -2.72 1.66
CA THR A 99 -15.79 -2.79 2.27
C THR A 99 -16.75 -1.73 1.73
N VAL A 100 -16.20 -0.70 1.06
CA VAL A 100 -16.94 0.39 0.41
C VAL A 100 -16.78 0.26 -1.11
N PHE A 101 -17.83 -0.13 -1.80
CA PHE A 101 -17.85 -0.32 -3.26
C PHE A 101 -16.74 -1.24 -3.81
N GLY A 102 -16.26 -2.22 -3.03
CA GLY A 102 -15.16 -3.08 -3.45
C GLY A 102 -13.81 -2.36 -3.59
N GLY A 103 -13.65 -1.19 -2.96
CA GLY A 103 -12.46 -0.34 -3.14
C GLY A 103 -12.31 0.23 -4.54
N THR A 104 -13.36 0.13 -5.38
CA THR A 104 -13.30 0.54 -6.79
C THR A 104 -13.07 2.04 -6.95
N MET A 105 -12.24 2.38 -7.94
CA MET A 105 -11.86 3.76 -8.24
C MET A 105 -12.92 4.51 -9.02
N ALA A 106 -13.23 5.71 -8.54
CA ALA A 106 -14.07 6.71 -9.19
C ALA A 106 -13.41 8.09 -9.06
N THR A 107 -14.06 9.11 -9.58
CA THR A 107 -13.53 10.48 -9.65
C THR A 107 -13.01 11.02 -8.32
N MET A 108 -13.80 10.97 -7.24
CA MET A 108 -13.38 11.49 -5.93
C MET A 108 -12.31 10.60 -5.30
N HIS A 109 -12.42 9.29 -5.45
CA HIS A 109 -11.43 8.32 -5.00
C HIS A 109 -10.05 8.63 -5.60
N ALA A 110 -9.96 8.74 -6.93
CA ALA A 110 -8.72 9.07 -7.63
C ALA A 110 -8.17 10.45 -7.23
N ARG A 111 -9.05 11.47 -7.15
CA ARG A 111 -8.65 12.83 -6.73
C ARG A 111 -8.03 12.86 -5.33
N LYS A 112 -8.56 12.09 -4.40
CA LYS A 112 -7.99 12.00 -3.04
C LYS A 112 -6.59 11.39 -3.07
N ILE A 113 -6.39 10.34 -3.87
CA ILE A 113 -5.07 9.69 -4.00
C ILE A 113 -4.08 10.66 -4.67
N THR A 114 -4.43 11.26 -5.79
CA THR A 114 -3.52 12.18 -6.50
C THR A 114 -3.17 13.41 -5.66
N MET A 115 -4.12 13.92 -4.87
CA MET A 115 -3.86 15.01 -3.92
C MET A 115 -2.77 14.65 -2.89
N VAL A 116 -2.80 13.47 -2.30
CA VAL A 116 -1.77 13.08 -1.32
C VAL A 116 -0.44 12.73 -1.98
N MET A 117 -0.45 12.22 -3.22
CA MET A 117 0.76 12.02 -4.02
C MET A 117 1.47 13.36 -4.30
N GLU A 118 0.73 14.36 -4.77
CA GLU A 118 1.25 15.71 -4.97
C GLU A 118 1.84 16.28 -3.68
N LYS A 119 1.13 16.15 -2.56
CA LYS A 119 1.61 16.63 -1.25
C LYS A 119 2.86 15.89 -0.78
N ALA A 120 2.98 14.60 -1.03
CA ALA A 120 4.18 13.82 -0.70
C ALA A 120 5.41 14.32 -1.48
N ILE A 121 5.25 14.60 -2.78
CA ILE A 121 6.30 15.18 -3.63
C ILE A 121 6.69 16.56 -3.12
N GLN A 122 5.73 17.43 -2.83
CA GLN A 122 5.98 18.79 -2.31
C GLN A 122 6.68 18.76 -0.95
N ALA A 123 6.31 17.83 -0.08
CA ALA A 123 6.91 17.65 1.25
C ALA A 123 8.26 16.90 1.20
N ASN A 124 8.63 16.31 0.07
CA ASN A 124 9.82 15.45 -0.09
C ASN A 124 9.88 14.30 0.93
N VAL A 125 8.80 13.56 1.07
CA VAL A 125 8.69 12.42 2.00
C VAL A 125 8.11 11.20 1.29
N PRO A 126 8.36 9.96 1.79
CA PRO A 126 7.86 8.74 1.19
C PRO A 126 6.34 8.72 1.09
N ILE A 127 5.83 7.98 0.09
CA ILE A 127 4.42 7.67 -0.04
C ILE A 127 4.19 6.17 -0.05
N VAL A 128 3.18 5.72 0.69
CA VAL A 128 2.75 4.32 0.76
C VAL A 128 1.31 4.20 0.28
N GLY A 129 1.07 3.32 -0.68
CA GLY A 129 -0.24 2.98 -1.18
C GLY A 129 -0.67 1.60 -0.73
N ILE A 130 -1.83 1.47 -0.04
CA ILE A 130 -2.42 0.19 0.31
C ILE A 130 -3.57 -0.10 -0.67
N ILE A 131 -3.39 -1.15 -1.47
CA ILE A 131 -4.26 -1.51 -2.57
C ILE A 131 -5.16 -2.68 -2.18
N ASP A 132 -6.46 -2.48 -2.34
CA ASP A 132 -7.50 -3.49 -2.14
C ASP A 132 -8.73 -3.08 -2.97
N SER A 133 -8.65 -3.30 -4.31
CA SER A 133 -9.56 -2.72 -5.28
C SER A 133 -9.88 -3.66 -6.44
N GLU A 134 -11.16 -3.82 -6.71
CA GLU A 134 -11.69 -4.51 -7.89
C GLU A 134 -11.54 -3.70 -9.19
N GLY A 135 -10.78 -2.61 -9.18
CA GLY A 135 -10.50 -1.79 -10.36
C GLY A 135 -11.39 -0.55 -10.51
N ALA A 136 -11.74 -0.19 -11.75
CA ALA A 136 -12.55 0.99 -12.02
C ALA A 136 -14.02 0.79 -11.63
N ARG A 137 -14.67 1.82 -11.08
CA ARG A 137 -16.10 1.85 -10.81
C ARG A 137 -16.83 2.16 -12.12
N ILE A 138 -17.41 1.13 -12.74
CA ILE A 138 -18.00 1.20 -14.08
C ILE A 138 -19.11 2.27 -14.16
N GLU A 139 -19.88 2.43 -13.10
CA GLU A 139 -20.98 3.38 -13.03
C GLU A 139 -20.51 4.84 -13.10
N ASP A 140 -19.29 5.13 -12.69
CA ASP A 140 -18.65 6.45 -12.77
C ASP A 140 -17.68 6.58 -13.96
N ALA A 141 -17.63 5.58 -14.86
CA ALA A 141 -16.63 5.45 -15.89
C ALA A 141 -16.50 6.69 -16.80
N ILE A 142 -17.61 7.32 -17.17
CA ILE A 142 -17.60 8.51 -18.06
C ILE A 142 -16.87 9.69 -17.41
N GLN A 143 -16.99 9.85 -16.10
CA GLN A 143 -16.29 10.91 -15.35
C GLN A 143 -14.84 10.51 -15.04
N TYR A 144 -14.61 9.22 -14.84
CA TYR A 144 -13.29 8.64 -14.58
C TYR A 144 -12.34 8.81 -15.77
N TYR A 145 -12.78 8.58 -17.00
CA TYR A 145 -11.96 8.77 -18.20
C TYR A 145 -11.48 10.21 -18.44
N ARG A 146 -12.05 11.20 -17.79
CA ARG A 146 -11.49 12.56 -17.75
C ARG A 146 -10.18 12.65 -16.94
N PHE A 147 -9.85 11.64 -16.15
CA PHE A 147 -8.65 11.58 -15.31
C PHE A 147 -7.41 11.00 -15.98
N TYR A 148 -7.46 10.58 -17.24
CA TYR A 148 -6.26 10.44 -18.08
C TYR A 148 -5.65 11.80 -18.47
N SER A 149 -5.93 12.82 -17.68
CA SER A 149 -5.31 14.13 -17.75
C SER A 149 -3.93 14.13 -17.13
N PRO A 150 -3.14 15.19 -17.29
CA PRO A 150 -1.87 15.40 -16.58
C PRO A 150 -1.93 15.28 -15.05
N GLU A 151 -3.11 15.11 -14.47
CA GLU A 151 -3.35 14.95 -13.03
C GLU A 151 -3.64 13.49 -12.64
N SER A 152 -3.31 12.51 -13.49
CA SER A 152 -3.52 11.09 -13.20
C SER A 152 -2.55 10.55 -12.14
N MET A 153 -2.88 9.41 -11.52
CA MET A 153 -1.96 8.72 -10.59
C MET A 153 -0.62 8.43 -11.27
N VAL A 154 -0.64 7.95 -12.52
CA VAL A 154 0.57 7.65 -13.30
C VAL A 154 1.45 8.89 -13.47
N TYR A 155 0.86 10.07 -13.73
CA TYR A 155 1.60 11.31 -13.81
C TYR A 155 2.35 11.62 -12.50
N PHE A 156 1.66 11.60 -11.36
CA PHE A 156 2.30 11.87 -10.07
C PHE A 156 3.33 10.82 -9.70
N GLN A 157 3.09 9.53 -10.01
CA GLN A 157 4.09 8.48 -9.81
C GLN A 157 5.34 8.70 -10.64
N THR A 158 5.19 9.14 -11.90
CA THR A 158 6.32 9.49 -12.75
C THR A 158 7.10 10.68 -12.20
N MET A 159 6.40 11.70 -11.68
CA MET A 159 7.03 12.87 -11.05
C MET A 159 7.71 12.53 -9.72
N ALA A 160 7.23 11.53 -8.99
CA ALA A 160 7.79 11.06 -7.73
C ALA A 160 9.00 10.14 -7.93
N SER A 161 9.08 9.47 -9.08
CA SER A 161 10.14 8.49 -9.40
C SER A 161 11.53 9.10 -9.29
N GLY A 162 12.40 8.47 -8.49
CA GLY A 162 13.73 8.96 -8.19
C GLY A 162 13.79 10.23 -7.32
N VAL A 163 12.64 10.72 -6.82
CA VAL A 163 12.54 11.89 -5.93
C VAL A 163 12.22 11.46 -4.51
N ILE A 164 11.17 10.68 -4.32
CA ILE A 164 10.73 10.13 -3.04
C ILE A 164 10.46 8.63 -3.17
N PRO A 165 10.66 7.82 -2.13
CA PRO A 165 10.27 6.41 -2.12
C PRO A 165 8.76 6.23 -2.31
N GLN A 166 8.38 5.35 -3.21
CA GLN A 166 7.02 4.93 -3.50
C GLN A 166 6.87 3.45 -3.20
N ILE A 167 5.98 3.06 -2.28
CA ILE A 167 5.79 1.68 -1.87
C ILE A 167 4.32 1.29 -2.08
N SER A 168 4.08 0.20 -2.81
CA SER A 168 2.76 -0.39 -3.02
C SER A 168 2.57 -1.64 -2.18
N LEU A 169 1.57 -1.65 -1.32
CA LEU A 169 1.16 -2.80 -0.51
C LEU A 169 -0.12 -3.39 -1.10
N ILE A 170 -0.03 -4.49 -1.82
CA ILE A 170 -1.19 -5.16 -2.41
C ILE A 170 -1.75 -6.14 -1.38
N MET A 171 -2.82 -5.72 -0.71
CA MET A 171 -3.44 -6.43 0.40
C MET A 171 -4.83 -6.97 0.04
N GLY A 172 -5.12 -7.08 -1.25
CA GLY A 172 -6.34 -7.58 -1.84
C GLY A 172 -6.29 -7.58 -3.35
N PRO A 173 -7.42 -7.54 -4.04
CA PRO A 173 -7.48 -7.33 -5.48
C PRO A 173 -6.70 -6.09 -5.92
N CYS A 174 -5.95 -6.21 -7.00
CA CYS A 174 -5.25 -5.12 -7.67
C CYS A 174 -5.44 -5.29 -9.19
N VAL A 175 -6.50 -4.69 -9.72
CA VAL A 175 -6.99 -5.01 -11.07
C VAL A 175 -6.96 -3.79 -11.98
N GLY A 176 -6.64 -4.01 -13.26
CA GLY A 176 -6.67 -2.98 -14.29
C GLY A 176 -5.63 -1.89 -14.05
N GLU A 177 -6.05 -0.62 -14.08
CA GLU A 177 -5.14 0.53 -13.88
C GLU A 177 -4.39 0.50 -12.55
N MET A 178 -4.99 -0.08 -11.51
CA MET A 178 -4.30 -0.23 -10.23
C MET A 178 -3.09 -1.16 -10.33
N ALA A 179 -3.12 -2.17 -11.20
CA ALA A 179 -1.96 -3.02 -11.45
C ALA A 179 -0.82 -2.25 -12.14
N ILE A 180 -1.15 -1.35 -13.08
CA ILE A 180 -0.17 -0.45 -13.70
C ILE A 180 0.45 0.47 -12.63
N SER A 181 -0.41 1.12 -11.85
CA SER A 181 0.02 2.03 -10.78
C SER A 181 0.89 1.31 -9.74
N ALA A 182 0.49 0.11 -9.30
CA ALA A 182 1.29 -0.67 -8.34
C ALA A 182 2.69 -0.97 -8.87
N SER A 183 2.80 -1.34 -10.15
CA SER A 183 4.07 -1.70 -10.79
C SER A 183 5.00 -0.51 -11.06
N LEU A 184 4.51 0.73 -10.95
CA LEU A 184 5.32 1.94 -11.07
C LEU A 184 5.96 2.37 -9.74
N ALA A 185 5.63 1.73 -8.64
CA ALA A 185 6.27 1.96 -7.36
C ALA A 185 7.71 1.40 -7.34
N ASP A 186 8.54 1.92 -6.42
CA ASP A 186 9.91 1.43 -6.25
C ASP A 186 9.92 0.02 -5.61
N PHE A 187 8.91 -0.28 -4.76
CA PHE A 187 8.73 -1.59 -4.14
C PHE A 187 7.27 -2.01 -4.14
N VAL A 188 7.03 -3.28 -4.45
CA VAL A 188 5.72 -3.93 -4.42
C VAL A 188 5.73 -5.08 -3.42
N LEU A 189 4.91 -4.97 -2.38
CA LEU A 189 4.69 -6.03 -1.40
C LEU A 189 3.31 -6.65 -1.65
N MET A 190 3.18 -7.97 -1.61
CA MET A 190 1.91 -8.67 -1.81
C MET A 190 1.62 -9.64 -0.67
N VAL A 191 0.36 -9.69 -0.24
CA VAL A 191 -0.11 -10.61 0.80
C VAL A 191 -0.56 -11.92 0.18
N LYS A 192 0.00 -13.02 0.67
CA LYS A 192 -0.32 -14.39 0.25
C LYS A 192 -1.80 -14.71 0.46
N ASN A 193 -2.39 -15.50 -0.42
CA ASN A 193 -3.75 -16.00 -0.37
C ASN A 193 -4.89 -14.96 -0.43
N THR A 194 -4.63 -13.68 -0.20
CA THR A 194 -5.66 -12.64 -0.18
C THR A 194 -5.49 -11.61 -1.27
N SER A 195 -4.31 -11.54 -1.88
CA SER A 195 -4.02 -10.58 -2.94
C SER A 195 -3.74 -11.25 -4.27
N TYR A 196 -4.14 -10.57 -5.32
CA TYR A 196 -3.77 -10.88 -6.70
C TYR A 196 -3.67 -9.60 -7.52
N MET A 197 -2.84 -9.64 -8.56
CA MET A 197 -2.64 -8.50 -9.45
C MET A 197 -2.73 -8.97 -10.91
N HIS A 198 -3.57 -8.32 -11.71
CA HIS A 198 -3.65 -8.54 -13.15
C HIS A 198 -4.24 -7.33 -13.87
N LEU A 199 -3.82 -7.14 -15.12
CA LEU A 199 -4.24 -6.01 -15.93
C LEU A 199 -5.64 -6.22 -16.55
N ALA A 200 -5.90 -7.41 -17.03
CA ALA A 200 -7.16 -7.82 -17.66
C ALA A 200 -7.80 -8.97 -16.88
N PRO A 201 -9.12 -9.15 -16.97
CA PRO A 201 -9.79 -10.30 -16.37
C PRO A 201 -9.14 -11.62 -16.80
N PRO A 202 -9.08 -12.63 -15.91
CA PRO A 202 -8.60 -13.94 -16.28
C PRO A 202 -9.37 -14.51 -17.50
N PRO A 203 -8.69 -15.23 -18.40
CA PRO A 203 -9.36 -15.93 -19.49
C PRO A 203 -10.31 -17.00 -18.93
N GLU A 204 -11.24 -17.45 -19.77
CA GLU A 204 -12.21 -18.50 -19.40
C GLU A 204 -11.49 -19.75 -18.86
N GLY A 205 -11.98 -20.26 -17.72
CA GLY A 205 -11.41 -21.42 -17.04
C GLY A 205 -10.19 -21.15 -16.16
N LYS A 206 -9.76 -19.89 -16.00
CA LYS A 206 -8.70 -19.48 -15.09
C LYS A 206 -9.23 -18.61 -13.97
N THR A 207 -8.60 -18.67 -12.79
CA THR A 207 -8.90 -17.78 -11.66
C THR A 207 -7.91 -16.62 -11.58
N SER A 208 -8.26 -15.58 -10.81
CA SER A 208 -7.35 -14.46 -10.54
C SER A 208 -6.10 -14.92 -9.78
N GLU A 209 -6.25 -15.88 -8.89
CA GLU A 209 -5.16 -16.47 -8.11
C GLU A 209 -4.20 -17.25 -8.99
N GLU A 210 -4.70 -18.04 -9.95
CA GLU A 210 -3.84 -18.77 -10.91
C GLU A 210 -3.07 -17.85 -11.85
N LEU A 211 -3.66 -16.68 -12.19
CA LEU A 211 -3.07 -15.74 -13.12
C LEU A 211 -2.06 -14.80 -12.44
N GLY A 212 -2.36 -14.35 -11.24
CA GLY A 212 -1.62 -13.23 -10.64
C GLY A 212 -1.64 -13.21 -9.11
N SER A 213 -1.59 -14.38 -8.46
CA SER A 213 -1.43 -14.42 -6.99
C SER A 213 -0.07 -13.84 -6.56
N ALA A 214 0.04 -13.51 -5.28
CA ALA A 214 1.30 -13.04 -4.69
C ALA A 214 2.46 -14.00 -4.95
N VAL A 215 2.20 -15.32 -4.92
CA VAL A 215 3.21 -16.35 -5.19
C VAL A 215 3.66 -16.31 -6.65
N VAL A 216 2.73 -16.26 -7.60
CA VAL A 216 3.03 -16.14 -9.04
C VAL A 216 3.89 -14.90 -9.32
N HIS A 217 3.53 -13.75 -8.71
CA HIS A 217 4.29 -12.53 -8.91
C HIS A 217 5.64 -12.49 -8.19
N THR A 218 5.84 -13.31 -7.16
CA THR A 218 7.13 -13.43 -6.47
C THR A 218 8.06 -14.43 -7.15
N GLU A 219 7.51 -15.59 -7.60
CA GLU A 219 8.32 -16.71 -8.06
C GLU A 219 8.48 -16.75 -9.59
N ASP A 220 7.43 -16.39 -10.35
CA ASP A 220 7.43 -16.53 -11.80
C ASP A 220 7.67 -15.20 -12.55
N THR A 221 7.00 -14.13 -12.15
CA THR A 221 7.03 -12.86 -12.92
C THR A 221 8.01 -11.83 -12.39
N GLY A 222 8.37 -11.91 -11.11
CA GLY A 222 9.23 -10.92 -10.44
C GLY A 222 8.56 -9.53 -10.23
N CYS A 223 7.23 -9.43 -10.38
CA CYS A 223 6.50 -8.18 -10.16
C CYS A 223 6.24 -7.89 -8.67
N CYS A 224 6.41 -8.88 -7.79
CA CYS A 224 6.34 -8.71 -6.35
C CYS A 224 7.75 -8.79 -5.76
N ASP A 225 8.18 -7.73 -5.10
CA ASP A 225 9.51 -7.69 -4.48
C ASP A 225 9.52 -8.45 -3.16
N VAL A 226 8.43 -8.36 -2.38
CA VAL A 226 8.35 -8.95 -1.04
C VAL A 226 7.03 -9.67 -0.81
N LEU A 227 7.08 -10.98 -0.63
CA LEU A 227 5.93 -11.80 -0.24
C LEU A 227 5.67 -11.65 1.27
N ALA A 228 4.44 -11.34 1.65
CA ALA A 228 3.98 -11.28 3.03
C ALA A 228 2.98 -12.41 3.33
N GLU A 229 3.03 -12.99 4.52
CA GLU A 229 2.14 -14.09 4.90
C GLU A 229 0.71 -13.61 5.18
N ASP A 230 0.57 -12.42 5.78
CA ASP A 230 -0.70 -11.78 6.09
C ASP A 230 -0.58 -10.24 6.10
N ASP A 231 -1.70 -9.57 6.41
CA ASP A 231 -1.75 -8.10 6.47
C ASP A 231 -0.76 -7.53 7.50
N GLU A 232 -0.61 -8.17 8.68
CA GLU A 232 0.32 -7.74 9.74
C GLU A 232 1.77 -7.84 9.30
N ASP A 233 2.14 -8.97 8.70
CA ASP A 233 3.49 -9.20 8.19
C ASP A 233 3.83 -8.21 7.07
N CYS A 234 2.87 -7.91 6.19
CA CYS A 234 3.04 -6.92 5.12
C CYS A 234 3.34 -5.53 5.68
N LEU A 235 2.57 -5.09 6.68
CA LEU A 235 2.76 -3.79 7.32
C LEU A 235 4.09 -3.73 8.10
N ARG A 236 4.45 -4.81 8.78
CA ARG A 236 5.75 -4.93 9.48
C ARG A 236 6.91 -4.84 8.50
N LYS A 237 6.87 -5.59 7.39
CA LYS A 237 7.89 -5.55 6.33
C LYS A 237 7.99 -4.18 5.67
N CYS A 238 6.87 -3.49 5.47
CA CYS A 238 6.89 -2.11 4.97
C CYS A 238 7.59 -1.15 5.94
N ARG A 239 7.33 -1.26 7.25
CA ARG A 239 8.03 -0.46 8.27
C ARG A 239 9.53 -0.76 8.28
N GLU A 240 9.89 -2.03 8.16
CA GLU A 240 11.29 -2.47 8.07
C GLU A 240 11.96 -1.92 6.82
N LEU A 241 11.35 -2.05 5.63
CA LEU A 241 11.85 -1.47 4.37
C LEU A 241 12.08 0.04 4.49
N LEU A 242 11.11 0.76 5.05
CA LEU A 242 11.24 2.21 5.29
C LEU A 242 12.44 2.55 6.19
N SER A 243 12.88 1.66 7.07
CA SER A 243 14.05 1.89 7.92
C SER A 243 15.38 1.88 7.16
N TYR A 244 15.43 1.26 5.99
CA TYR A 244 16.61 1.24 5.10
C TYR A 244 16.61 2.41 4.11
N LEU A 245 15.44 2.97 3.79
CA LEU A 245 15.31 3.98 2.74
C LEU A 245 15.49 5.40 3.29
N PRO A 246 16.15 6.31 2.53
CA PRO A 246 16.13 7.74 2.83
C PRO A 246 14.70 8.30 2.68
N SER A 247 14.44 9.49 3.22
CA SER A 247 13.13 10.15 3.02
C SER A 247 12.93 10.65 1.60
N ASN A 248 14.02 10.95 0.89
CA ASN A 248 14.03 11.45 -0.49
C ASN A 248 15.46 11.37 -1.08
N ASN A 249 15.59 11.71 -2.34
CA ASN A 249 16.86 11.66 -3.09
C ASN A 249 17.95 12.63 -2.63
N LYS A 250 17.62 13.58 -1.74
CA LYS A 250 18.60 14.53 -1.15
C LYS A 250 19.11 14.04 0.20
N GLY A 251 18.43 13.06 0.81
CA GLY A 251 18.80 12.47 2.08
C GLY A 251 19.77 11.30 1.93
N LYS A 252 20.39 10.93 3.03
CA LYS A 252 21.14 9.67 3.14
C LYS A 252 20.25 8.61 3.78
N PRO A 253 20.49 7.32 3.51
CA PRO A 253 19.84 6.24 4.25
C PRO A 253 20.03 6.43 5.77
N PRO A 254 19.08 6.01 6.60
CA PRO A 254 19.24 6.02 8.03
C PRO A 254 20.47 5.20 8.46
N VAL A 255 21.18 5.69 9.47
CA VAL A 255 22.32 5.00 10.06
C VAL A 255 21.94 4.60 11.48
N VAL A 256 22.01 3.30 11.76
CA VAL A 256 21.75 2.75 13.09
C VAL A 256 23.08 2.30 13.70
N PRO A 257 23.48 2.80 14.88
CA PRO A 257 24.64 2.29 15.56
C PRO A 257 24.42 0.83 15.98
N THR A 258 25.17 -0.09 15.43
CA THR A 258 25.01 -1.54 15.69
C THR A 258 25.95 -2.06 16.75
N GLY A 259 27.06 -1.34 17.03
CA GLY A 259 28.13 -1.79 17.90
C GLY A 259 28.95 -2.95 17.32
N ASP A 260 28.70 -3.34 16.08
CA ASP A 260 29.48 -4.37 15.39
C ASP A 260 30.91 -3.88 15.09
N ASP A 261 31.89 -4.74 15.28
CA ASP A 261 33.28 -4.39 15.03
C ASP A 261 33.57 -4.38 13.52
N PRO A 262 33.89 -3.22 12.90
CA PRO A 262 34.18 -3.16 11.47
C PRO A 262 35.44 -3.96 11.07
N ALA A 263 36.26 -4.36 12.02
CA ALA A 263 37.46 -5.18 11.80
C ALA A 263 37.23 -6.68 12.05
N ARG A 264 36.04 -7.10 12.46
CA ARG A 264 35.74 -8.51 12.71
C ARG A 264 36.03 -9.38 11.50
N ARG A 265 36.41 -10.61 11.74
CA ARG A 265 36.67 -11.62 10.72
C ARG A 265 35.89 -12.88 11.06
N GLU A 266 35.22 -13.47 10.04
CA GLU A 266 34.42 -14.67 10.19
C GLU A 266 35.12 -15.83 9.51
N ASP A 267 35.80 -16.69 10.28
CA ASP A 267 36.51 -17.86 9.76
C ASP A 267 35.53 -18.85 9.06
N GLU A 268 34.26 -18.86 9.46
CA GLU A 268 33.21 -19.68 8.86
C GLU A 268 33.05 -19.43 7.36
N LEU A 269 33.38 -18.23 6.85
CA LEU A 269 33.33 -17.91 5.43
C LEU A 269 34.26 -18.84 4.59
N LEU A 270 35.35 -19.33 5.18
CA LEU A 270 36.26 -20.24 4.52
C LEU A 270 35.64 -21.63 4.29
N GLU A 271 34.64 -22.00 5.08
CA GLU A 271 34.00 -23.31 5.04
C GLU A 271 32.72 -23.30 4.17
N ILE A 272 32.02 -22.16 4.07
CA ILE A 272 30.75 -22.05 3.34
C ILE A 272 30.99 -22.13 1.84
N VAL A 273 31.99 -21.42 1.32
CA VAL A 273 32.28 -21.38 -0.11
C VAL A 273 33.00 -22.68 -0.52
N PRO A 274 32.38 -23.55 -1.30
CA PRO A 274 32.99 -24.82 -1.66
C PRO A 274 34.14 -24.60 -2.64
N PHE A 275 35.22 -25.35 -2.48
CA PHE A 275 36.34 -25.35 -3.42
C PHE A 275 35.89 -25.77 -4.84
N ASN A 276 34.88 -26.63 -4.92
CA ASN A 276 34.26 -26.99 -6.21
C ASN A 276 33.18 -25.98 -6.57
N MET A 277 33.46 -25.08 -7.51
CA MET A 277 32.55 -24.03 -8.00
C MET A 277 31.25 -24.54 -8.64
N LYS A 278 31.10 -25.85 -8.88
CA LYS A 278 29.84 -26.46 -9.34
C LYS A 278 28.88 -26.83 -8.20
N LYS A 279 29.34 -26.75 -6.95
CA LYS A 279 28.51 -27.05 -5.78
C LYS A 279 27.78 -25.77 -5.33
N ALA A 280 26.45 -25.83 -5.28
CA ALA A 280 25.64 -24.76 -4.76
C ALA A 280 25.89 -24.51 -3.27
N PHE A 281 25.79 -23.25 -2.84
CA PHE A 281 25.85 -22.83 -1.44
C PHE A 281 24.87 -21.69 -1.19
N ASP A 282 24.46 -21.50 0.08
CA ASP A 282 23.50 -20.47 0.43
C ASP A 282 24.20 -19.13 0.63
N MET A 283 23.93 -18.18 -0.30
CA MET A 283 24.49 -16.83 -0.26
C MET A 283 23.98 -16.02 0.95
N ARG A 284 22.77 -16.32 1.47
CA ARG A 284 22.22 -15.62 2.65
C ARG A 284 23.10 -15.83 3.88
N ARG A 285 23.67 -17.02 4.02
CA ARG A 285 24.61 -17.32 5.11
C ARG A 285 25.88 -16.46 5.01
N ILE A 286 26.39 -16.26 3.79
CA ILE A 286 27.53 -15.37 3.56
C ILE A 286 27.17 -13.92 3.90
N ILE A 287 26.02 -13.44 3.39
CA ILE A 287 25.57 -12.07 3.64
C ILE A 287 25.41 -11.84 5.15
N SER A 288 24.76 -12.75 5.88
CA SER A 288 24.55 -12.62 7.33
C SER A 288 25.84 -12.58 8.15
N LEU A 289 26.92 -13.17 7.65
CA LEU A 289 28.25 -13.11 8.30
C LEU A 289 29.00 -11.80 7.99
N ILE A 290 28.62 -11.07 6.93
CA ILE A 290 29.31 -9.85 6.51
C ILE A 290 28.63 -8.59 7.05
N VAL A 291 27.26 -8.59 7.05
CA VAL A 291 26.50 -7.41 7.48
C VAL A 291 26.42 -7.32 9.00
N ASP A 292 26.20 -6.10 9.50
CA ASP A 292 26.12 -5.81 10.92
C ASP A 292 25.03 -6.65 11.60
N ASN A 293 25.41 -7.37 12.67
CA ASN A 293 24.52 -8.26 13.43
C ASN A 293 23.76 -9.29 12.59
N GLY A 294 24.22 -9.61 11.38
CA GLY A 294 23.57 -10.53 10.48
C GLY A 294 22.23 -10.03 9.92
N ALA A 295 21.90 -8.75 10.09
CA ALA A 295 20.62 -8.18 9.71
C ALA A 295 20.65 -7.59 8.30
N PHE A 296 19.77 -8.07 7.42
CA PHE A 296 19.55 -7.50 6.08
C PHE A 296 18.09 -7.67 5.65
N PHE A 297 17.65 -6.82 4.75
CA PHE A 297 16.34 -6.92 4.14
C PHE A 297 16.46 -7.60 2.77
N GLU A 298 15.86 -8.77 2.62
CA GLU A 298 15.88 -9.52 1.36
C GLU A 298 14.70 -9.08 0.50
N ASP A 299 14.97 -8.45 -0.64
CA ASP A 299 14.02 -8.23 -1.71
C ASP A 299 14.22 -9.30 -2.79
N ARG A 300 13.13 -9.69 -3.44
CA ARG A 300 13.12 -10.70 -4.54
C ARG A 300 13.91 -11.96 -4.18
N LYS A 301 13.22 -13.01 -3.87
CA LYS A 301 13.85 -14.34 -3.90
C LYS A 301 14.41 -14.54 -5.29
N SER A 302 15.74 -14.55 -5.42
CA SER A 302 16.37 -14.93 -6.69
C SER A 302 15.88 -16.33 -7.07
N VAL A 303 15.10 -16.41 -8.13
CA VAL A 303 14.75 -17.67 -8.78
C VAL A 303 16.05 -18.14 -9.45
N VAL A 304 16.60 -19.23 -8.96
CA VAL A 304 17.71 -19.94 -9.61
C VAL A 304 17.13 -20.91 -10.61
#